data_b6a5fca12359abd94875525f30c7650f
#
_entry.id   b6a5fca12359abd94875525f30c7650f
#
_cell.length_a   1.000
_cell.length_b   1.000
_cell.length_c   1.000
_cell.angle_alpha   90.00
_cell.angle_beta   90.00
_cell.angle_gamma   90.00
#
_symmetry.space_group_name_H-M   'P 1'
#
loop_
_entity.id
_entity.type
_entity.pdbx_description
1 polymer ?
#
loop_
_entity_poly.entity_id
_entity_poly.type
_entity_poly.pdbx_seq_one_letter_code
_entity_poly.pdbx_strand_id
1 'polypeptide(L)'
;VLKGTFYNHRDCNIQVMPTLNNKNIVGLIGINLPKQDTFKDLKNQYDDLKAALSEKYHIVSSTESFDDESVGEGTFDELKLMAISRNEAKFTTEFHLSENKDDDLLGFIRMSIMHAKVVDNDYFYVSIVYCTYDHIMDQINASDDL
;
A
#
# COMPACT_ATOMS: atom_id res chain seq x y z
N VAL A 1 0.14 17.47 -3.62
CA VAL A 1 -0.24 16.17 -4.18
C VAL A 1 -0.12 16.22 -5.70
N LEU A 2 0.64 15.32 -6.25
CA LEU A 2 0.82 15.19 -7.69
C LEU A 2 -0.17 14.16 -8.24
N LYS A 3 -0.52 14.30 -9.52
CA LYS A 3 -1.29 13.31 -10.25
C LYS A 3 -0.39 12.63 -11.26
N GLY A 4 -0.56 11.32 -11.43
CA GLY A 4 0.26 10.58 -12.38
C GLY A 4 -0.28 9.20 -12.71
N THR A 5 0.51 8.47 -13.48
CA THR A 5 0.22 7.09 -13.87
C THR A 5 1.24 6.15 -13.23
N PHE A 6 0.76 5.04 -12.68
CA PHE A 6 1.60 4.03 -12.06
C PHE A 6 1.18 2.65 -12.56
N TYR A 7 2.08 1.93 -13.21
CA TYR A 7 1.84 0.61 -13.80
C TYR A 7 0.51 0.53 -14.57
N ASN A 8 0.32 1.45 -15.51
CA ASN A 8 -0.90 1.57 -16.33
C ASN A 8 -2.18 2.03 -15.59
N HIS A 9 -2.10 2.28 -14.29
CA HIS A 9 -3.20 2.88 -13.53
C HIS A 9 -3.10 4.40 -13.60
N ARG A 10 -4.10 5.04 -14.19
CA ARG A 10 -4.15 6.50 -14.38
C ARG A 10 -4.74 7.19 -13.16
N ASP A 11 -4.55 8.49 -13.10
CA ASP A 11 -5.14 9.37 -12.07
C ASP A 11 -4.78 8.98 -10.63
N CYS A 12 -3.58 8.42 -10.44
CA CYS A 12 -3.06 8.14 -9.11
C CYS A 12 -2.66 9.45 -8.42
N ASN A 13 -2.91 9.53 -7.12
CA ASN A 13 -2.38 10.59 -6.27
C ASN A 13 -0.98 10.18 -5.81
N ILE A 14 0.00 11.05 -6.02
CA ILE A 14 1.39 10.77 -5.68
C ILE A 14 1.86 11.80 -4.66
N GLN A 15 2.43 11.32 -3.57
CA GLN A 15 3.00 12.14 -2.52
C GLN A 15 4.46 11.75 -2.30
N VAL A 16 5.35 12.72 -2.29
CA VAL A 16 6.77 12.52 -2.07
C VAL A 16 7.18 13.25 -0.80
N MET A 17 7.85 12.56 0.11
CA MET A 17 8.35 13.13 1.36
C MET A 17 9.87 12.96 1.44
N PRO A 18 10.62 14.02 1.80
CA PRO A 18 12.07 13.91 2.01
C PRO A 18 12.36 13.20 3.34
N THR A 19 13.60 12.79 3.54
CA THR A 19 14.06 12.34 4.86
C THR A 19 14.07 13.50 5.84
N LEU A 20 13.95 13.21 7.13
CA LEU A 20 13.95 14.24 8.19
C LEU A 20 15.30 14.96 8.29
N ASN A 21 16.40 14.25 8.07
CA ASN A 21 17.75 14.78 8.23
C ASN A 21 18.31 15.42 6.96
N ASN A 22 17.78 15.10 5.80
CA ASN A 22 18.25 15.66 4.53
C ASN A 22 17.09 15.86 3.56
N LYS A 23 16.69 17.10 3.39
CA LYS A 23 15.57 17.49 2.52
C LYS A 23 15.82 17.24 1.03
N ASN A 24 17.06 16.92 0.64
CA ASN A 24 17.42 16.62 -0.75
C ASN A 24 17.33 15.13 -1.06
N ILE A 25 17.03 14.29 -0.05
CA ILE A 25 16.88 12.84 -0.21
C ILE A 25 15.41 12.47 -0.02
N VAL A 26 14.86 11.77 -1.02
CA VAL A 26 13.49 11.25 -0.91
C VAL A 26 13.47 10.09 0.09
N GLY A 27 12.63 10.21 1.12
CA GLY A 27 12.48 9.19 2.15
C GLY A 27 11.29 8.29 1.93
N LEU A 28 10.20 8.85 1.36
CA LEU A 28 8.95 8.13 1.18
C LEU A 28 8.24 8.60 -0.07
N ILE A 29 7.70 7.65 -0.84
CA ILE A 29 6.79 7.93 -1.95
C ILE A 29 5.50 7.16 -1.68
N GLY A 30 4.41 7.88 -1.54
CA GLY A 30 3.07 7.31 -1.42
C GLY A 30 2.32 7.44 -2.73
N ILE A 31 1.67 6.36 -3.16
CA ILE A 31 0.86 6.34 -4.38
C ILE A 31 -0.48 5.73 -4.01
N ASN A 32 -1.54 6.50 -4.21
CA ASN A 32 -2.91 6.02 -4.02
C ASN A 32 -3.57 5.93 -5.38
N LEU A 33 -4.04 4.73 -5.70
CA LEU A 33 -4.78 4.50 -6.93
C LEU A 33 -6.20 5.06 -6.82
N PRO A 34 -6.88 5.30 -7.94
CA PRO A 34 -8.27 5.75 -7.91
C PRO A 34 -9.17 4.79 -7.13
N LYS A 35 -10.16 5.37 -6.45
CA LYS A 35 -11.13 4.57 -5.68
C LYS A 35 -11.88 3.58 -6.56
N GLN A 36 -12.28 2.48 -5.94
CA GLN A 36 -13.12 1.47 -6.58
C GLN A 36 -14.43 1.32 -5.81
N ASP A 37 -15.51 1.03 -6.51
CA ASP A 37 -16.84 0.93 -5.90
C ASP A 37 -17.23 -0.51 -5.57
N THR A 38 -16.52 -1.50 -6.12
CA THR A 38 -16.77 -2.92 -5.86
C THR A 38 -15.52 -3.60 -5.31
N PHE A 39 -15.70 -4.62 -4.49
CA PHE A 39 -14.59 -5.43 -4.00
C PHE A 39 -13.88 -6.14 -5.15
N LYS A 40 -14.64 -6.61 -6.13
CA LYS A 40 -14.08 -7.30 -7.30
C LYS A 40 -13.07 -6.41 -8.03
N ASP A 41 -13.45 -5.16 -8.33
CA ASP A 41 -12.56 -4.23 -9.05
C ASP A 41 -11.37 -3.83 -8.18
N LEU A 42 -11.59 -3.63 -6.89
CA LEU A 42 -10.56 -3.31 -5.92
C LEU A 42 -9.52 -4.44 -5.83
N LYS A 43 -9.99 -5.69 -5.72
CA LYS A 43 -9.12 -6.86 -5.63
C LYS A 43 -8.37 -7.10 -6.95
N ASN A 44 -9.02 -6.90 -8.08
CA ASN A 44 -8.37 -7.00 -9.39
C ASN A 44 -7.23 -5.99 -9.51
N GLN A 45 -7.46 -4.76 -9.08
CA GLN A 45 -6.43 -3.71 -9.10
C GLN A 45 -5.25 -4.08 -8.17
N TYR A 46 -5.55 -4.60 -6.99
CA TYR A 46 -4.55 -5.10 -6.04
C TYR A 46 -3.72 -6.24 -6.65
N ASP A 47 -4.38 -7.23 -7.23
CA ASP A 47 -3.72 -8.40 -7.82
C ASP A 47 -2.85 -8.03 -9.03
N ASP A 48 -3.32 -7.13 -9.89
CA ASP A 48 -2.56 -6.65 -11.04
C ASP A 48 -1.25 -5.97 -10.60
N LEU A 49 -1.33 -5.12 -9.59
CA LEU A 49 -0.15 -4.45 -9.05
C LEU A 49 0.79 -5.41 -8.35
N LYS A 50 0.26 -6.34 -7.59
CA LYS A 50 1.06 -7.37 -6.91
C LYS A 50 1.85 -8.19 -7.94
N ALA A 51 1.21 -8.58 -9.03
CA ALA A 51 1.87 -9.30 -10.11
C ALA A 51 2.97 -8.45 -10.77
N ALA A 52 2.68 -7.19 -11.09
CA ALA A 52 3.64 -6.29 -11.71
C ALA A 52 4.86 -6.03 -10.82
N LEU A 53 4.65 -5.77 -9.54
CA LEU A 53 5.73 -5.56 -8.59
C LEU A 53 6.54 -6.84 -8.34
N SER A 54 5.89 -7.99 -8.36
CA SER A 54 6.54 -9.30 -8.16
C SER A 54 7.50 -9.68 -9.29
N GLU A 55 7.34 -9.10 -10.46
CA GLU A 55 8.28 -9.29 -11.57
C GLU A 55 9.64 -8.65 -11.29
N LYS A 56 9.66 -7.60 -10.49
CA LYS A 56 10.86 -6.82 -10.22
C LYS A 56 11.39 -6.99 -8.79
N TYR A 57 10.51 -7.16 -7.82
CA TYR A 57 10.87 -7.19 -6.40
C TYR A 57 10.45 -8.49 -5.73
N HIS A 58 11.17 -8.88 -4.69
CA HIS A 58 10.85 -10.08 -3.91
C HIS A 58 9.83 -9.78 -2.83
N ILE A 59 8.81 -10.64 -2.73
CA ILE A 59 7.82 -10.58 -1.65
C ILE A 59 8.47 -11.03 -0.34
N VAL A 60 8.35 -10.19 0.67
CA VAL A 60 8.77 -10.50 2.05
C VAL A 60 7.64 -11.14 2.82
N SER A 61 6.44 -10.56 2.68
CA SER A 61 5.24 -11.05 3.35
C SER A 61 4.01 -10.67 2.55
N SER A 62 2.96 -11.47 2.68
CA SER A 62 1.67 -11.18 2.06
C SER A 62 0.57 -11.76 2.94
N THR A 63 -0.39 -10.91 3.29
CA THR A 63 -1.58 -11.30 4.05
C THR A 63 -2.80 -10.82 3.28
N GLU A 64 -3.71 -11.75 2.96
CA GLU A 64 -4.93 -11.46 2.22
C GLU A 64 -6.05 -12.25 2.87
N SER A 65 -6.69 -11.66 3.88
CA SER A 65 -7.68 -12.38 4.67
C SER A 65 -8.73 -11.45 5.28
N PHE A 66 -9.87 -12.04 5.57
CA PHE A 66 -10.90 -11.44 6.41
C PHE A 66 -10.82 -12.07 7.80
N ASP A 67 -11.07 -11.29 8.85
CA ASP A 67 -11.04 -11.78 10.23
C ASP A 67 -12.13 -12.83 10.47
N ASP A 68 -13.30 -12.66 9.85
CA ASP A 68 -14.38 -13.64 9.88
C ASP A 68 -14.19 -14.62 8.72
N GLU A 69 -13.95 -15.90 9.03
CA GLU A 69 -13.72 -16.95 8.04
C GLU A 69 -14.94 -17.21 7.14
N SER A 70 -16.15 -16.82 7.58
CA SER A 70 -17.35 -16.93 6.75
C SER A 70 -17.39 -15.93 5.61
N VAL A 71 -16.59 -14.85 5.68
CA VAL A 71 -16.45 -13.86 4.63
C VAL A 71 -15.38 -14.35 3.66
N GLY A 72 -15.78 -14.75 2.48
CA GLY A 72 -14.84 -15.27 1.50
C GLY A 72 -15.50 -15.49 0.15
N GLU A 73 -15.04 -16.51 -0.57
CA GLU A 73 -15.59 -16.87 -1.87
C GLU A 73 -17.10 -17.15 -1.75
N GLY A 74 -17.89 -16.54 -2.62
CA GLY A 74 -19.35 -16.64 -2.57
C GLY A 74 -20.05 -15.62 -1.67
N THR A 75 -19.31 -14.84 -0.89
CA THR A 75 -19.88 -13.75 -0.10
C THR A 75 -20.14 -12.53 -1.00
N PHE A 76 -21.21 -11.78 -0.72
CA PHE A 76 -21.52 -10.57 -1.45
C PHE A 76 -20.42 -9.51 -1.31
N ASP A 77 -20.14 -8.78 -2.38
CA ASP A 77 -19.13 -7.72 -2.41
C ASP A 77 -19.34 -6.68 -1.32
N GLU A 78 -20.58 -6.28 -1.07
CA GLU A 78 -20.93 -5.28 -0.05
C GLU A 78 -20.48 -5.71 1.35
N LEU A 79 -20.57 -6.98 1.68
CA LEU A 79 -20.12 -7.51 2.97
C LEU A 79 -18.59 -7.50 3.07
N LYS A 80 -17.90 -7.74 1.96
CA LYS A 80 -16.44 -7.66 1.90
C LYS A 80 -15.96 -6.22 2.08
N LEU A 81 -16.59 -5.26 1.41
CA LEU A 81 -16.27 -3.84 1.59
C LEU A 81 -16.58 -3.37 3.01
N MET A 82 -17.67 -3.86 3.60
CA MET A 82 -18.02 -3.56 4.98
C MET A 82 -16.93 -4.06 5.95
N ALA A 83 -16.42 -5.27 5.74
CA ALA A 83 -15.33 -5.81 6.54
C ALA A 83 -14.07 -4.93 6.45
N ILE A 84 -13.74 -4.47 5.26
CA ILE A 84 -12.61 -3.54 5.07
C ILE A 84 -12.85 -2.23 5.82
N SER A 85 -14.04 -1.66 5.71
CA SER A 85 -14.39 -0.39 6.37
C SER A 85 -14.35 -0.48 7.90
N ARG A 86 -14.56 -1.66 8.46
CA ARG A 86 -14.51 -1.92 9.90
C ARG A 86 -13.15 -2.39 10.40
N ASN A 87 -12.15 -2.40 9.52
CA ASN A 87 -10.82 -2.91 9.83
C ASN A 87 -10.84 -4.40 10.25
N GLU A 88 -11.74 -5.17 9.65
CA GLU A 88 -11.92 -6.61 9.86
C GLU A 88 -11.37 -7.43 8.68
N ALA A 89 -10.49 -6.83 7.90
CA ALA A 89 -9.82 -7.47 6.77
C ALA A 89 -8.42 -6.90 6.64
N LYS A 90 -7.50 -7.73 6.17
CA LYS A 90 -6.13 -7.29 5.91
C LYS A 90 -5.67 -7.80 4.55
N PHE A 91 -5.38 -6.84 3.65
CA PHE A 91 -4.81 -7.11 2.34
C PHE A 91 -3.55 -6.25 2.23
N THR A 92 -2.41 -6.84 2.52
CA THR A 92 -1.12 -6.16 2.54
C THR A 92 -0.04 -7.10 2.02
N THR A 93 0.79 -6.58 1.11
CA THR A 93 1.97 -7.27 0.60
C THR A 93 3.18 -6.36 0.74
N GLU A 94 4.26 -6.90 1.28
CA GLU A 94 5.52 -6.19 1.41
C GLU A 94 6.58 -6.80 0.50
N PHE A 95 7.36 -5.92 -0.13
CA PHE A 95 8.45 -6.29 -1.03
C PHE A 95 9.75 -5.66 -0.53
N HIS A 96 10.88 -6.30 -0.81
CA HIS A 96 12.17 -5.63 -0.73
C HIS A 96 12.27 -4.57 -1.82
N LEU A 97 12.73 -3.38 -1.46
CA LEU A 97 12.95 -2.31 -2.45
C LEU A 97 14.11 -2.64 -3.40
N SER A 98 15.04 -3.47 -2.99
CA SER A 98 16.16 -3.92 -3.81
C SER A 98 15.73 -5.00 -4.80
N GLU A 99 16.30 -4.98 -6.02
CA GLU A 99 16.14 -6.05 -7.00
C GLU A 99 16.97 -7.31 -6.64
N ASN A 100 17.96 -7.16 -5.77
CA ASN A 100 18.84 -8.22 -5.34
C ASN A 100 18.49 -8.65 -3.92
N LYS A 101 18.25 -9.96 -3.71
CA LYS A 101 17.91 -10.55 -2.42
C LYS A 101 18.92 -10.21 -1.31
N ASP A 102 20.18 -10.05 -1.66
CA ASP A 102 21.27 -9.86 -0.72
C ASP A 102 21.49 -8.38 -0.36
N ASP A 103 20.73 -7.47 -0.98
CA ASP A 103 20.87 -6.03 -0.80
C ASP A 103 19.75 -5.49 0.09
N ASP A 104 19.88 -5.71 1.39
CA ASP A 104 18.83 -5.49 2.39
C ASP A 104 18.58 -4.02 2.75
N LEU A 105 19.36 -3.08 2.22
CA LEU A 105 19.47 -1.78 2.85
C LEU A 105 18.76 -0.62 2.16
N LEU A 106 18.09 -0.85 1.02
CA LEU A 106 17.42 0.23 0.30
C LEU A 106 16.06 0.59 0.90
N GLY A 107 15.36 -0.35 1.52
CA GLY A 107 14.06 -0.13 2.10
C GLY A 107 13.03 -1.18 1.70
N PHE A 108 11.77 -0.79 1.73
CA PHE A 108 10.67 -1.70 1.40
C PHE A 108 9.57 -0.99 0.60
N ILE A 109 8.75 -1.81 -0.05
CA ILE A 109 7.51 -1.38 -0.69
C ILE A 109 6.38 -2.08 0.04
N ARG A 110 5.38 -1.33 0.47
CA ARG A 110 4.16 -1.90 1.06
C ARG A 110 2.97 -1.52 0.19
N MET A 111 2.20 -2.52 -0.20
CA MET A 111 0.97 -2.36 -0.94
C MET A 111 -0.18 -2.85 -0.08
N SER A 112 -1.26 -2.06 0.02
CA SER A 112 -2.39 -2.38 0.89
C SER A 112 -3.70 -1.93 0.26
N ILE A 113 -4.78 -2.64 0.58
CA ILE A 113 -6.13 -2.13 0.37
C ILE A 113 -6.48 -1.26 1.57
N MET A 114 -6.93 -0.05 1.31
CA MET A 114 -7.20 0.97 2.31
C MET A 114 -8.63 1.48 2.20
N HIS A 115 -9.13 1.98 3.31
CA HIS A 115 -10.43 2.64 3.41
C HIS A 115 -10.25 4.02 4.02
N ALA A 116 -10.95 5.00 3.45
CA ALA A 116 -11.06 6.33 4.01
C ALA A 116 -12.52 6.76 4.04
N LYS A 117 -12.91 7.47 5.09
CA LYS A 117 -14.23 8.06 5.18
C LYS A 117 -14.10 9.58 5.08
N VAL A 118 -14.71 10.15 4.05
CA VAL A 118 -14.70 11.59 3.81
C VAL A 118 -16.14 12.08 3.83
N VAL A 119 -16.49 12.91 4.82
CA VAL A 119 -17.86 13.28 5.15
C VAL A 119 -18.63 12.00 5.47
N ASP A 120 -19.66 11.64 4.73
CA ASP A 120 -20.45 10.41 4.94
C ASP A 120 -20.17 9.36 3.84
N ASN A 121 -19.10 9.56 3.05
CA ASN A 121 -18.76 8.67 1.95
C ASN A 121 -17.57 7.79 2.27
N ASP A 122 -17.70 6.49 1.97
CA ASP A 122 -16.62 5.53 2.09
C ASP A 122 -15.85 5.44 0.76
N TYR A 123 -14.52 5.50 0.85
CA TYR A 123 -13.62 5.35 -0.29
C TYR A 123 -12.72 4.15 -0.06
N PHE A 124 -12.66 3.27 -1.05
CA PHE A 124 -11.80 2.08 -1.04
C PHE A 124 -10.78 2.20 -2.15
N TYR A 125 -9.51 2.03 -1.83
CA TYR A 125 -8.43 2.21 -2.81
C TYR A 125 -7.23 1.36 -2.45
N VAL A 126 -6.36 1.15 -3.44
CA VAL A 126 -5.06 0.50 -3.24
C VAL A 126 -4.01 1.58 -2.99
N SER A 127 -3.24 1.42 -1.95
CA SER A 127 -2.15 2.32 -1.58
C SER A 127 -0.81 1.58 -1.70
N ILE A 128 0.19 2.25 -2.26
CA ILE A 128 1.55 1.74 -2.36
C ILE A 128 2.47 2.76 -1.70
N VAL A 129 3.34 2.28 -0.82
CA VAL A 129 4.33 3.12 -0.13
C VAL A 129 5.71 2.56 -0.40
N TYR A 130 6.56 3.40 -1.01
CA TYR A 130 8.00 3.17 -1.08
C TYR A 130 8.64 3.87 0.11
N CYS A 131 9.30 3.11 0.97
CA CYS A 131 9.95 3.65 2.15
C CYS A 131 11.42 3.28 2.14
N THR A 132 12.30 4.29 2.13
CA THR A 132 13.75 4.05 2.14
C THR A 132 14.24 3.74 3.55
N TYR A 133 15.37 3.04 3.62
CA TYR A 133 16.05 2.74 4.89
C TYR A 133 16.38 4.04 5.66
N ASP A 134 16.82 5.08 4.96
CA ASP A 134 17.15 6.37 5.58
C ASP A 134 15.94 6.98 6.30
N HIS A 135 14.75 6.88 5.71
CA HIS A 135 13.52 7.37 6.33
C HIS A 135 13.19 6.58 7.60
N ILE A 136 13.36 5.25 7.58
CA ILE A 136 13.13 4.39 8.73
C ILE A 136 14.07 4.76 9.88
N MET A 137 15.36 4.93 9.57
CA MET A 137 16.36 5.30 10.56
C MET A 137 16.11 6.68 11.17
N ASP A 138 15.67 7.65 10.37
CA ASP A 138 15.30 8.97 10.85
C ASP A 138 14.16 8.90 11.88
N GLN A 139 13.17 8.06 11.64
CA GLN A 139 12.05 7.87 12.57
C GLN A 139 12.48 7.21 13.87
N ILE A 140 13.36 6.21 13.81
CA ILE A 140 13.90 5.55 14.98
C ILE A 140 14.71 6.55 15.84
N ASN A 141 15.58 7.33 15.22
CA ASN A 141 16.38 8.33 15.90
C ASN A 141 15.52 9.41 16.55
N ALA A 142 14.48 9.88 15.87
CA ALA A 142 13.55 10.85 16.42
C ALA A 142 12.80 10.29 17.65
N SER A 143 12.49 8.99 17.66
CA SER A 143 11.84 8.33 18.80
C SER A 143 12.77 8.23 20.02
N ASP A 144 14.07 8.02 19.79
CA ASP A 144 15.07 7.91 20.86
C ASP A 144 15.33 9.25 21.56
N ASP A 145 15.05 10.37 20.89
CA ASP A 145 15.21 11.72 21.45
C ASP A 145 14.04 12.16 22.34
N LEU A 146 13.01 11.36 22.42
CA LEU A 146 11.86 11.61 23.27
C LEU A 146 12.00 10.94 24.64
#